data_636dc4f80dc055d26ff29037eb52db30
#
_entry.id   636dc4f80dc055d26ff29037eb52db30
#
_cell.length_a   1.000
_cell.length_b   1.000
_cell.length_c   1.000
_cell.angle_alpha   90.00
_cell.angle_beta   90.00
_cell.angle_gamma   90.00
#
_symmetry.space_group_name_H-M   'P 1'
#
loop_
_entity.id
_entity.type
_entity.pdbx_description
1 polymer ?
#
loop_
_entity_poly.entity_id
_entity_poly.type
_entity_poly.pdbx_seq_one_letter_code
_entity_poly.pdbx_strand_id
1 'polypeptide(L)'
;MLLFYAVTISGMFNVQSVVTLLTASVFSSIFNLTLPLWQISGLLLFICSSILIVGSYRVLDRIMKTVIILLAINTLITVIAAFIFSDSSGVSIQTFSFNSQTDLFFLIALIGWMPAPLDIALWHSEWTIDAAREKQEPLSISKSIYDFNIGYWGTTALAVAFVALGAALLGKNGTELPNSGVAFSGQLIGIYVSTLGKWSFGFVALAAFTTMFSTTLTVLDAYPRVLQKAFQLSVPTFKSRLYPLLLVGLAIGALFVLVFQLDNMKQLVDFATSVSFVTAPILASLIYFVVQKDTVQLLSNLEKHITCFGLFFLYAFSLYYIWAKWF
;
A
#
# COMPACT_ATOMS: atom_id res chain seq x y z
N MET A 1 -1.15 24.14 -2.19
CA MET A 1 -0.30 23.51 -3.22
C MET A 1 1.10 23.18 -2.72
N LEU A 2 1.92 24.13 -2.21
CA LEU A 2 3.29 23.81 -1.76
C LEU A 2 3.34 22.70 -0.71
N LEU A 3 2.46 22.73 0.29
CA LEU A 3 2.37 21.69 1.32
C LEU A 3 2.02 20.32 0.73
N PHE A 4 1.12 20.28 -0.24
CA PHE A 4 0.79 19.06 -0.97
C PHE A 4 2.01 18.48 -1.70
N TYR A 5 2.75 19.31 -2.45
CA TYR A 5 3.98 18.86 -3.11
C TYR A 5 5.01 18.34 -2.12
N ALA A 6 5.23 19.05 -1.00
CA ALA A 6 6.19 18.62 0.02
C ALA A 6 5.84 17.25 0.59
N VAL A 7 4.57 17.03 0.96
CA VAL A 7 4.09 15.75 1.47
C VAL A 7 4.22 14.63 0.44
N THR A 8 3.75 14.86 -0.79
CA THR A 8 3.78 13.84 -1.84
C THR A 8 5.20 13.46 -2.24
N ILE A 9 6.09 14.46 -2.45
CA ILE A 9 7.48 14.20 -2.87
C ILE A 9 8.27 13.51 -1.77
N SER A 10 8.03 13.84 -0.49
CA SER A 10 8.73 13.21 0.64
C SER A 10 8.39 11.71 0.78
N GLY A 11 7.17 11.31 0.40
CA GLY A 11 6.70 9.91 0.53
C GLY A 11 6.92 9.06 -0.72
N MET A 12 6.73 9.63 -1.92
CA MET A 12 6.58 8.84 -3.16
C MET A 12 7.75 7.91 -3.48
N PHE A 13 8.99 8.37 -3.27
CA PHE A 13 10.19 7.56 -3.57
C PHE A 13 10.31 6.39 -2.61
N ASN A 14 10.06 6.61 -1.32
CA ASN A 14 10.13 5.56 -0.31
C ASN A 14 9.02 4.52 -0.51
N VAL A 15 7.78 4.96 -0.75
CA VAL A 15 6.65 4.07 -1.00
C VAL A 15 6.92 3.21 -2.25
N GLN A 16 7.33 3.84 -3.36
CA GLN A 16 7.67 3.11 -4.59
C GLN A 16 8.82 2.12 -4.38
N SER A 17 9.85 2.52 -3.63
CA SER A 17 11.00 1.65 -3.32
C SER A 17 10.57 0.41 -2.54
N VAL A 18 9.77 0.58 -1.48
CA VAL A 18 9.29 -0.52 -0.64
C VAL A 18 8.45 -1.52 -1.46
N VAL A 19 7.45 -1.04 -2.19
CA VAL A 19 6.58 -1.95 -2.95
C VAL A 19 7.34 -2.67 -4.07
N THR A 20 8.31 -2.00 -4.68
CA THR A 20 9.19 -2.62 -5.69
C THR A 20 10.11 -3.66 -5.06
N LEU A 21 10.71 -3.36 -3.90
CA LEU A 21 11.56 -4.29 -3.16
C LEU A 21 10.80 -5.55 -2.75
N LEU A 22 9.57 -5.40 -2.24
CA LEU A 22 8.72 -6.53 -1.89
C LEU A 22 8.38 -7.38 -3.12
N THR A 23 8.07 -6.74 -4.25
CA THR A 23 7.84 -7.46 -5.52
C THR A 23 9.07 -8.23 -5.98
N ALA A 24 10.24 -7.60 -5.92
CA ALA A 24 11.52 -8.23 -6.26
C ALA A 24 11.86 -9.38 -5.31
N SER A 25 11.54 -9.24 -4.03
CA SER A 25 11.75 -10.25 -3.01
C SER A 25 10.88 -11.49 -3.22
N VAL A 26 9.60 -11.28 -3.54
CA VAL A 26 8.67 -12.38 -3.90
C VAL A 26 9.16 -13.06 -5.17
N PHE A 27 9.54 -12.32 -6.21
CA PHE A 27 10.05 -12.86 -7.45
C PHE A 27 11.34 -13.68 -7.23
N SER A 28 12.29 -13.13 -6.48
CA SER A 28 13.54 -13.82 -6.14
C SER A 28 13.30 -15.11 -5.34
N SER A 29 12.35 -15.07 -4.39
CA SER A 29 11.98 -16.24 -3.56
C SER A 29 11.34 -17.37 -4.39
N ILE A 30 10.48 -17.03 -5.36
CA ILE A 30 9.81 -18.02 -6.23
C ILE A 30 10.80 -18.72 -7.14
N PHE A 31 11.70 -17.95 -7.75
CA PHE A 31 12.65 -18.46 -8.76
C PHE A 31 14.03 -18.81 -8.17
N ASN A 32 14.21 -18.71 -6.85
CA ASN A 32 15.49 -18.94 -6.16
C ASN A 32 16.67 -18.18 -6.80
N LEU A 33 16.45 -16.90 -7.13
CA LEU A 33 17.47 -16.09 -7.79
C LEU A 33 18.50 -15.60 -6.78
N THR A 34 19.77 -15.63 -7.20
CA THR A 34 20.92 -15.14 -6.42
C THR A 34 21.33 -13.71 -6.80
N LEU A 35 20.58 -13.07 -7.70
CA LEU A 35 20.85 -11.70 -8.14
C LEU A 35 20.56 -10.70 -7.01
N PRO A 36 21.33 -9.62 -6.91
CA PRO A 36 21.05 -8.53 -5.98
C PRO A 36 19.63 -7.97 -6.21
N LEU A 37 18.89 -7.72 -5.12
CA LEU A 37 17.50 -7.28 -5.20
C LEU A 37 17.32 -5.94 -5.95
N TRP A 38 18.32 -5.04 -5.90
CA TRP A 38 18.25 -3.79 -6.66
C TRP A 38 18.24 -4.00 -8.18
N GLN A 39 18.93 -5.05 -8.69
CA GLN A 39 18.91 -5.39 -10.12
C GLN A 39 17.54 -5.92 -10.55
N ILE A 40 16.95 -6.81 -9.74
CA ILE A 40 15.60 -7.33 -9.98
C ILE A 40 14.59 -6.18 -9.90
N SER A 41 14.73 -5.30 -8.92
CA SER A 41 13.90 -4.10 -8.76
C SER A 41 14.01 -3.15 -9.97
N GLY A 42 15.21 -2.92 -10.46
CA GLY A 42 15.46 -2.12 -11.67
C GLY A 42 14.78 -2.71 -12.91
N LEU A 43 14.87 -4.03 -13.09
CA LEU A 43 14.20 -4.73 -14.18
C LEU A 43 12.66 -4.59 -14.06
N LEU A 44 12.11 -4.79 -12.86
CA LEU A 44 10.67 -4.64 -12.62
C LEU A 44 10.18 -3.20 -12.87
N LEU A 45 10.92 -2.19 -12.39
CA LEU A 45 10.61 -0.78 -12.65
C LEU A 45 10.66 -0.46 -14.15
N PHE A 46 11.64 -1.01 -14.86
CA PHE A 46 11.74 -0.86 -16.32
C PHE A 46 10.52 -1.47 -17.03
N ILE A 47 10.14 -2.70 -16.67
CA ILE A 47 8.96 -3.39 -17.22
C ILE A 47 7.69 -2.60 -16.93
N CYS A 48 7.48 -2.20 -15.65
CA CYS A 48 6.29 -1.42 -15.25
C CYS A 48 6.22 -0.08 -15.99
N SER A 49 7.35 0.65 -16.08
CA SER A 49 7.41 1.91 -16.81
C SER A 49 7.07 1.73 -18.29
N SER A 50 7.59 0.68 -18.92
CA SER A 50 7.32 0.37 -20.32
C SER A 50 5.83 0.06 -20.55
N ILE A 51 5.21 -0.73 -19.68
CA ILE A 51 3.76 -1.04 -19.74
C ILE A 51 2.92 0.25 -19.63
N LEU A 52 3.28 1.14 -18.70
CA LEU A 52 2.54 2.38 -18.48
C LEU A 52 2.71 3.39 -19.62
N ILE A 53 3.90 3.48 -20.22
CA ILE A 53 4.16 4.39 -21.35
C ILE A 53 3.47 3.89 -22.63
N VAL A 54 3.50 2.57 -22.88
CA VAL A 54 2.86 1.99 -24.07
C VAL A 54 1.34 1.93 -23.95
N GLY A 55 0.80 1.99 -22.73
CA GLY A 55 -0.66 2.04 -22.50
C GLY A 55 -1.41 0.71 -22.66
N SER A 56 -0.71 -0.43 -22.70
CA SER A 56 -1.30 -1.78 -22.84
C SER A 56 -1.88 -2.34 -21.54
N TYR A 57 -2.44 -1.51 -20.69
CA TYR A 57 -2.82 -1.83 -19.33
C TYR A 57 -4.10 -2.70 -19.19
N ARG A 58 -5.03 -2.65 -20.14
CA ARG A 58 -6.37 -3.25 -19.99
C ARG A 58 -6.40 -4.76 -19.75
N VAL A 59 -5.55 -5.51 -20.46
CA VAL A 59 -5.50 -6.98 -20.31
C VAL A 59 -4.89 -7.35 -18.95
N LEU A 60 -3.84 -6.64 -18.59
CA LEU A 60 -3.15 -6.82 -17.32
C LEU A 60 -4.08 -6.51 -16.13
N ASP A 61 -4.83 -5.41 -16.18
CA ASP A 61 -5.81 -5.02 -15.16
C ASP A 61 -6.87 -6.11 -14.93
N ARG A 62 -7.38 -6.74 -16.00
CA ARG A 62 -8.36 -7.82 -15.89
C ARG A 62 -7.78 -9.06 -15.22
N ILE A 63 -6.55 -9.45 -15.61
CA ILE A 63 -5.86 -10.60 -15.00
C ILE A 63 -5.61 -10.32 -13.52
N MET A 64 -5.10 -9.14 -13.18
CA MET A 64 -4.80 -8.76 -11.80
C MET A 64 -6.05 -8.75 -10.90
N LYS A 65 -7.17 -8.23 -11.37
CA LYS A 65 -8.44 -8.26 -10.64
C LYS A 65 -8.87 -9.69 -10.32
N THR A 66 -8.77 -10.60 -11.29
CA THR A 66 -9.11 -12.01 -11.07
C THR A 66 -8.20 -12.65 -10.02
N VAL A 67 -6.89 -12.41 -10.12
CA VAL A 67 -5.89 -12.97 -9.18
C VAL A 67 -6.09 -12.43 -7.77
N ILE A 68 -6.38 -11.13 -7.61
CA ILE A 68 -6.64 -10.51 -6.29
C ILE A 68 -7.88 -11.12 -5.64
N ILE A 69 -8.96 -11.34 -6.39
CA ILE A 69 -10.17 -12.00 -5.86
C ILE A 69 -9.85 -13.42 -5.40
N LEU A 70 -9.12 -14.19 -6.20
CA LEU A 70 -8.69 -15.53 -5.84
C LEU A 70 -7.78 -15.53 -4.60
N LEU A 71 -6.84 -14.60 -4.50
CA LEU A 71 -5.99 -14.43 -3.31
C LEU A 71 -6.84 -14.11 -2.07
N ALA A 72 -7.83 -13.21 -2.19
CA ALA A 72 -8.72 -12.87 -1.09
C ALA A 72 -9.49 -14.09 -0.58
N ILE A 73 -10.06 -14.88 -1.49
CA ILE A 73 -10.78 -16.11 -1.15
C ILE A 73 -9.82 -17.11 -0.46
N ASN A 74 -8.62 -17.32 -1.01
CA ASN A 74 -7.63 -18.22 -0.39
C ASN A 74 -7.19 -17.73 0.99
N THR A 75 -6.99 -16.44 1.17
CA THR A 75 -6.65 -15.87 2.49
C THR A 75 -7.74 -16.17 3.51
N LEU A 76 -9.01 -15.95 3.16
CA LEU A 76 -10.11 -16.25 4.05
C LEU A 76 -10.20 -17.75 4.39
N ILE A 77 -10.04 -18.63 3.39
CA ILE A 77 -10.01 -20.09 3.61
C ILE A 77 -8.85 -20.47 4.53
N THR A 78 -7.66 -19.91 4.30
CA THR A 78 -6.46 -20.19 5.12
C THR A 78 -6.63 -19.72 6.56
N VAL A 79 -7.22 -18.54 6.77
CA VAL A 79 -7.55 -18.03 8.12
C VAL A 79 -8.52 -18.96 8.82
N ILE A 80 -9.62 -19.32 8.17
CA ILE A 80 -10.63 -20.24 8.74
C ILE A 80 -9.97 -21.60 9.08
N ALA A 81 -9.20 -22.16 8.16
CA ALA A 81 -8.49 -23.42 8.36
C ALA A 81 -7.48 -23.32 9.53
N ALA A 82 -6.73 -22.24 9.63
CA ALA A 82 -5.80 -22.00 10.71
C ALA A 82 -6.47 -21.96 12.09
N PHE A 83 -7.67 -21.38 12.19
CA PHE A 83 -8.42 -21.35 13.45
C PHE A 83 -9.10 -22.70 13.79
N ILE A 84 -9.58 -23.44 12.79
CA ILE A 84 -10.26 -24.74 13.03
C ILE A 84 -9.25 -25.85 13.36
N PHE A 85 -8.14 -25.92 12.63
CA PHE A 85 -7.16 -27.02 12.74
C PHE A 85 -5.97 -26.69 13.64
N SER A 86 -5.91 -25.48 14.17
CA SER A 86 -4.83 -25.04 15.03
C SER A 86 -5.13 -25.44 16.48
N ASP A 87 -4.34 -26.36 17.04
CA ASP A 87 -4.36 -26.64 18.47
C ASP A 87 -4.06 -25.37 19.27
N SER A 88 -5.02 -24.99 20.12
CA SER A 88 -4.95 -23.76 20.94
C SER A 88 -3.94 -23.85 22.10
N SER A 89 -3.32 -25.01 22.29
CA SER A 89 -2.35 -25.27 23.36
C SER A 89 -0.99 -24.68 22.99
N GLY A 90 -0.66 -23.52 23.55
CA GLY A 90 0.68 -22.96 23.49
C GLY A 90 0.83 -21.59 22.83
N VAL A 91 -0.24 -20.88 22.57
CA VAL A 91 -0.15 -19.49 22.09
C VAL A 91 0.32 -18.61 23.25
N SER A 92 1.58 -18.21 23.23
CA SER A 92 2.07 -17.12 24.08
C SER A 92 1.46 -15.83 23.57
N ILE A 93 0.36 -15.38 24.18
CA ILE A 93 -0.23 -14.08 23.89
C ILE A 93 0.72 -13.03 24.49
N GLN A 94 1.59 -12.47 23.66
CA GLN A 94 2.30 -11.27 24.06
C GLN A 94 1.27 -10.13 24.13
N THR A 95 1.09 -9.57 25.32
CA THR A 95 0.18 -8.46 25.53
C THR A 95 0.81 -7.20 24.95
N PHE A 96 0.07 -6.52 24.07
CA PHE A 96 0.44 -5.22 23.52
C PHE A 96 0.65 -4.20 24.65
N SER A 97 1.75 -3.46 24.60
CA SER A 97 2.07 -2.42 25.55
C SER A 97 2.41 -1.10 24.86
N PHE A 98 1.69 -0.03 25.19
CA PHE A 98 2.02 1.33 24.70
C PHE A 98 3.38 1.82 25.19
N ASN A 99 3.94 1.24 26.23
CA ASN A 99 5.29 1.56 26.74
C ASN A 99 6.40 0.83 25.98
N SER A 100 6.05 -0.17 25.15
CA SER A 100 6.99 -0.87 24.28
C SER A 100 7.17 -0.08 22.98
N GLN A 101 8.37 0.41 22.73
CA GLN A 101 8.67 1.11 21.46
C GLN A 101 8.43 0.20 20.24
N THR A 102 8.73 -1.08 20.35
CA THR A 102 8.50 -2.05 19.27
C THR A 102 7.02 -2.18 18.94
N ASP A 103 6.17 -2.32 19.96
CA ASP A 103 4.72 -2.46 19.77
C ASP A 103 4.11 -1.17 19.22
N LEU A 104 4.58 -0.02 19.71
CA LEU A 104 4.16 1.29 19.21
C LEU A 104 4.53 1.49 17.75
N PHE A 105 5.77 1.16 17.37
CA PHE A 105 6.23 1.31 15.97
C PHE A 105 5.48 0.36 15.04
N PHE A 106 5.21 -0.87 15.49
CA PHE A 106 4.37 -1.80 14.76
C PHE A 106 2.95 -1.25 14.54
N LEU A 107 2.32 -0.71 15.58
CA LEU A 107 0.98 -0.13 15.48
C LEU A 107 0.95 1.04 14.49
N ILE A 108 1.95 1.90 14.51
CA ILE A 108 2.07 3.06 13.60
C ILE A 108 2.30 2.61 12.17
N ALA A 109 3.17 1.61 11.95
CA ALA A 109 3.38 1.02 10.64
C ALA A 109 2.09 0.40 10.11
N LEU A 110 1.36 -0.31 10.97
CA LEU A 110 0.06 -0.90 10.63
C LEU A 110 -0.95 0.18 10.20
N ILE A 111 -1.17 1.21 11.02
CA ILE A 111 -2.15 2.26 10.74
C ILE A 111 -1.72 3.10 9.52
N GLY A 112 -0.42 3.25 9.28
CA GLY A 112 0.12 4.05 8.16
C GLY A 112 -0.26 3.52 6.77
N TRP A 113 -0.40 2.20 6.64
CA TRP A 113 -0.70 1.54 5.35
C TRP A 113 -1.92 0.61 5.37
N MET A 114 -2.53 0.39 6.52
CA MET A 114 -3.68 -0.52 6.63
C MET A 114 -4.96 0.24 7.03
N PRO A 115 -6.03 0.09 6.30
CA PRO A 115 -6.24 -0.74 5.10
C PRO A 115 -5.58 -0.20 3.84
N ALA A 116 -5.29 1.10 3.77
CA ALA A 116 -4.60 1.76 2.68
C ALA A 116 -4.04 3.12 3.16
N PRO A 117 -2.92 3.62 2.59
CA PRO A 117 -2.44 4.96 2.87
C PRO A 117 -3.46 6.01 2.41
N LEU A 118 -3.48 7.17 3.06
CA LEU A 118 -4.49 8.21 2.79
C LEU A 118 -4.40 8.78 1.36
N ASP A 119 -3.23 8.68 0.73
CA ASP A 119 -3.00 9.05 -0.68
C ASP A 119 -3.98 8.37 -1.65
N ILE A 120 -4.51 7.19 -1.30
CA ILE A 120 -5.46 6.44 -2.14
C ILE A 120 -6.71 7.27 -2.48
N ALA A 121 -7.11 8.20 -1.62
CA ALA A 121 -8.26 9.07 -1.88
C ALA A 121 -8.02 9.96 -3.11
N LEU A 122 -6.80 10.45 -3.29
CA LEU A 122 -6.41 11.25 -4.46
C LEU A 122 -6.26 10.38 -5.70
N TRP A 123 -5.62 9.23 -5.56
CA TRP A 123 -5.41 8.29 -6.68
C TRP A 123 -6.73 7.80 -7.25
N HIS A 124 -7.64 7.37 -6.35
CA HIS A 124 -8.97 6.91 -6.74
C HIS A 124 -9.76 8.00 -7.47
N SER A 125 -9.69 9.25 -7.00
CA SER A 125 -10.40 10.36 -7.66
C SER A 125 -9.90 10.61 -9.08
N GLU A 126 -8.59 10.60 -9.32
CA GLU A 126 -8.02 10.79 -10.66
C GLU A 126 -8.35 9.61 -11.58
N TRP A 127 -8.25 8.37 -11.11
CA TRP A 127 -8.66 7.20 -11.91
C TRP A 127 -10.14 7.17 -12.23
N THR A 128 -11.00 7.62 -11.31
CA THR A 128 -12.45 7.73 -11.56
C THR A 128 -12.74 8.75 -12.64
N ILE A 129 -12.06 9.90 -12.62
CA ILE A 129 -12.19 10.93 -13.65
C ILE A 129 -11.73 10.39 -15.01
N ASP A 130 -10.59 9.72 -15.06
CA ASP A 130 -10.06 9.17 -16.31
C ASP A 130 -10.93 8.04 -16.86
N ALA A 131 -11.45 7.15 -16.00
CA ALA A 131 -12.37 6.10 -16.39
C ALA A 131 -13.69 6.65 -16.97
N ALA A 132 -14.24 7.71 -16.38
CA ALA A 132 -15.43 8.37 -16.89
C ALA A 132 -15.18 9.02 -18.27
N ARG A 133 -14.01 9.65 -18.45
CA ARG A 133 -13.60 10.22 -19.76
C ARG A 133 -13.43 9.15 -20.83
N GLU A 134 -12.81 8.03 -20.50
CA GLU A 134 -12.59 6.91 -21.43
C GLU A 134 -13.93 6.30 -21.88
N LYS A 135 -14.89 6.15 -20.96
CA LYS A 135 -16.21 5.60 -21.24
C LYS A 135 -17.19 6.62 -21.84
N GLN A 136 -16.81 7.89 -21.88
CA GLN A 136 -17.68 9.01 -22.24
C GLN A 136 -18.97 9.06 -21.40
N GLU A 137 -18.89 8.63 -20.13
CA GLU A 137 -19.99 8.64 -19.17
C GLU A 137 -19.89 9.89 -18.27
N PRO A 138 -21.04 10.46 -17.83
CA PRO A 138 -21.01 11.53 -16.85
C PRO A 138 -20.50 11.01 -15.51
N LEU A 139 -19.66 11.82 -14.85
CA LEU A 139 -19.21 11.54 -13.50
C LEU A 139 -20.41 11.50 -12.53
N SER A 140 -20.53 10.39 -11.79
CA SER A 140 -21.54 10.23 -10.74
C SER A 140 -20.84 10.09 -9.38
N ILE A 141 -21.03 11.09 -8.54
CA ILE A 141 -20.46 11.12 -7.17
C ILE A 141 -20.92 9.89 -6.37
N SER A 142 -22.21 9.55 -6.43
CA SER A 142 -22.74 8.37 -5.71
C SER A 142 -22.10 7.06 -6.15
N LYS A 143 -21.89 6.85 -7.46
CA LYS A 143 -21.20 5.67 -7.98
C LYS A 143 -19.74 5.64 -7.53
N SER A 144 -19.06 6.78 -7.54
CA SER A 144 -17.65 6.90 -7.11
C SER A 144 -17.47 6.59 -5.63
N ILE A 145 -18.37 7.10 -4.77
CA ILE A 145 -18.36 6.82 -3.33
C ILE A 145 -18.68 5.34 -3.07
N TYR A 146 -19.63 4.77 -3.79
CA TYR A 146 -19.98 3.36 -3.66
C TYR A 146 -18.80 2.45 -4.04
N ASP A 147 -18.13 2.73 -5.15
CA ASP A 147 -16.97 1.98 -5.63
C ASP A 147 -15.80 2.08 -4.64
N PHE A 148 -15.50 3.29 -4.17
CA PHE A 148 -14.50 3.52 -3.13
C PHE A 148 -14.80 2.74 -1.85
N ASN A 149 -16.03 2.78 -1.36
CA ASN A 149 -16.44 2.11 -0.14
C ASN A 149 -16.31 0.59 -0.24
N ILE A 150 -16.71 -0.02 -1.37
CA ILE A 150 -16.53 -1.47 -1.59
C ILE A 150 -15.04 -1.83 -1.52
N GLY A 151 -14.19 -1.08 -2.22
CA GLY A 151 -12.75 -1.31 -2.20
C GLY A 151 -12.15 -1.16 -0.80
N TYR A 152 -12.51 -0.09 -0.11
CA TYR A 152 -11.98 0.23 1.22
C TYR A 152 -12.40 -0.80 2.28
N TRP A 153 -13.68 -1.16 2.35
CA TRP A 153 -14.17 -2.16 3.28
C TRP A 153 -13.65 -3.56 2.97
N GLY A 154 -13.54 -3.92 1.67
CA GLY A 154 -12.92 -5.16 1.25
C GLY A 154 -11.46 -5.27 1.68
N THR A 155 -10.69 -4.21 1.49
CA THR A 155 -9.29 -4.13 1.94
C THR A 155 -9.19 -4.17 3.46
N THR A 156 -10.10 -3.52 4.19
CA THR A 156 -10.15 -3.57 5.65
C THR A 156 -10.40 -5.00 6.15
N ALA A 157 -11.34 -5.71 5.55
CA ALA A 157 -11.62 -7.11 5.89
C ALA A 157 -10.40 -8.01 5.64
N LEU A 158 -9.71 -7.83 4.51
CA LEU A 158 -8.46 -8.54 4.21
C LEU A 158 -7.34 -8.18 5.20
N ALA A 159 -7.21 -6.91 5.59
CA ALA A 159 -6.24 -6.47 6.58
C ALA A 159 -6.44 -7.20 7.91
N VAL A 160 -7.68 -7.28 8.40
CA VAL A 160 -8.02 -8.03 9.62
C VAL A 160 -7.71 -9.52 9.45
N ALA A 161 -8.03 -10.10 8.27
CA ALA A 161 -7.73 -11.49 7.96
C ALA A 161 -6.21 -11.79 7.98
N PHE A 162 -5.37 -10.91 7.44
CA PHE A 162 -3.92 -11.04 7.48
C PHE A 162 -3.36 -10.93 8.89
N VAL A 163 -3.85 -10.00 9.71
CA VAL A 163 -3.46 -9.88 11.13
C VAL A 163 -3.82 -11.15 11.89
N ALA A 164 -5.05 -11.66 11.69
CA ALA A 164 -5.52 -12.89 12.31
C ALA A 164 -4.67 -14.11 11.89
N LEU A 165 -4.32 -14.21 10.59
CA LEU A 165 -3.45 -15.26 10.07
C LEU A 165 -2.05 -15.20 10.69
N GLY A 166 -1.48 -14.00 10.78
CA GLY A 166 -0.19 -13.78 11.45
C GLY A 166 -0.23 -14.21 12.91
N ALA A 167 -1.24 -13.81 13.65
CA ALA A 167 -1.42 -14.20 15.05
C ALA A 167 -1.56 -15.72 15.23
N ALA A 168 -2.36 -16.38 14.37
CA ALA A 168 -2.62 -17.81 14.45
C ALA A 168 -1.39 -18.68 14.14
N LEU A 169 -0.54 -18.26 13.19
CA LEU A 169 0.53 -19.09 12.65
C LEU A 169 1.94 -18.68 13.11
N LEU A 170 2.21 -17.40 13.28
CA LEU A 170 3.50 -16.91 13.75
C LEU A 170 3.58 -16.84 15.27
N GLY A 171 2.48 -16.50 15.94
CA GLY A 171 2.42 -16.41 17.40
C GLY A 171 2.68 -17.72 18.13
N LYS A 172 2.43 -18.88 17.49
CA LYS A 172 2.67 -20.21 18.10
C LYS A 172 4.14 -20.58 18.21
N ASN A 173 4.96 -20.18 17.25
CA ASN A 173 6.34 -20.68 17.15
C ASN A 173 7.37 -19.68 17.65
N GLY A 174 6.96 -18.50 18.16
CA GLY A 174 7.90 -17.44 18.51
C GLY A 174 8.79 -17.03 17.32
N THR A 175 8.32 -17.29 16.10
CA THR A 175 9.13 -17.12 14.88
C THR A 175 9.22 -15.65 14.56
N GLU A 176 10.38 -15.05 14.74
CA GLU A 176 10.64 -13.70 14.30
C GLU A 176 10.55 -13.59 12.77
N LEU A 177 10.02 -12.48 12.29
CA LEU A 177 9.99 -12.21 10.86
C LEU A 177 11.41 -11.93 10.36
N PRO A 178 11.86 -12.57 9.26
CA PRO A 178 13.19 -12.35 8.73
C PRO A 178 13.40 -10.91 8.28
N ASN A 179 14.58 -10.37 8.48
CA ASN A 179 14.96 -9.05 8.00
C ASN A 179 15.20 -9.04 6.47
N SER A 180 15.51 -10.19 5.89
CA SER A 180 15.68 -10.35 4.45
C SER A 180 14.34 -10.46 3.73
N GLY A 181 14.11 -9.65 2.69
CA GLY A 181 12.89 -9.67 1.90
C GLY A 181 12.60 -11.01 1.24
N VAL A 182 13.64 -11.70 0.76
CA VAL A 182 13.52 -13.03 0.12
C VAL A 182 13.07 -14.06 1.15
N ALA A 183 13.69 -14.10 2.33
CA ALA A 183 13.33 -15.02 3.39
C ALA A 183 11.92 -14.74 3.93
N PHE A 184 11.55 -13.46 4.10
CA PHE A 184 10.20 -13.06 4.48
C PHE A 184 9.14 -13.53 3.47
N SER A 185 9.40 -13.32 2.17
CA SER A 185 8.50 -13.75 1.10
C SER A 185 8.34 -15.27 1.05
N GLY A 186 9.45 -16.01 1.22
CA GLY A 186 9.44 -17.47 1.31
C GLY A 186 8.66 -17.97 2.52
N GLN A 187 8.81 -17.33 3.67
CA GLN A 187 8.05 -17.66 4.89
C GLN A 187 6.54 -17.37 4.68
N LEU A 188 6.18 -16.23 4.11
CA LEU A 188 4.79 -15.89 3.82
C LEU A 188 4.13 -16.93 2.91
N ILE A 189 4.77 -17.30 1.80
CA ILE A 189 4.28 -18.36 0.91
C ILE A 189 4.21 -19.70 1.65
N GLY A 190 5.23 -20.02 2.47
CA GLY A 190 5.31 -21.22 3.28
C GLY A 190 4.16 -21.38 4.26
N ILE A 191 3.65 -20.29 4.83
CA ILE A 191 2.47 -20.27 5.72
C ILE A 191 1.23 -20.84 4.99
N TYR A 192 0.96 -20.38 3.78
CA TYR A 192 -0.15 -20.89 2.99
C TYR A 192 0.05 -22.35 2.59
N VAL A 193 1.26 -22.69 2.17
CA VAL A 193 1.60 -24.05 1.72
C VAL A 193 1.52 -25.05 2.88
N SER A 194 1.91 -24.69 4.09
CA SER A 194 1.79 -25.55 5.27
C SER A 194 0.33 -25.81 5.66
N THR A 195 -0.55 -24.84 5.42
CA THR A 195 -1.99 -24.94 5.75
C THR A 195 -2.79 -25.65 4.66
N LEU A 196 -2.53 -25.29 3.39
CA LEU A 196 -3.32 -25.79 2.23
C LEU A 196 -2.72 -27.02 1.56
N GLY A 197 -1.43 -27.33 1.86
CA GLY A 197 -0.68 -28.43 1.25
C GLY A 197 0.22 -27.97 0.08
N LYS A 198 1.19 -28.82 -0.27
CA LYS A 198 2.25 -28.54 -1.28
C LYS A 198 1.71 -28.19 -2.68
N TRP A 199 0.53 -28.67 -3.03
CA TRP A 199 -0.11 -28.36 -4.32
C TRP A 199 -0.41 -26.86 -4.49
N SER A 200 -0.60 -26.13 -3.40
CA SER A 200 -0.96 -24.72 -3.40
C SER A 200 0.22 -23.78 -3.74
N PHE A 201 1.47 -24.27 -3.69
CA PHE A 201 2.66 -23.44 -3.84
C PHE A 201 2.62 -22.58 -5.12
N GLY A 202 2.42 -23.20 -6.27
CA GLY A 202 2.44 -22.46 -7.56
C GLY A 202 1.35 -21.39 -7.63
N PHE A 203 0.16 -21.71 -7.11
CA PHE A 203 -0.95 -20.79 -7.08
C PHE A 203 -0.73 -19.62 -6.12
N VAL A 204 -0.28 -19.90 -4.89
CA VAL A 204 -0.01 -18.88 -3.87
C VAL A 204 1.17 -17.99 -4.30
N ALA A 205 2.21 -18.58 -4.84
CA ALA A 205 3.39 -17.87 -5.36
C ALA A 205 3.00 -16.90 -6.50
N LEU A 206 2.21 -17.38 -7.47
CA LEU A 206 1.72 -16.55 -8.57
C LEU A 206 0.81 -15.41 -8.04
N ALA A 207 -0.09 -15.72 -7.11
CA ALA A 207 -0.99 -14.73 -6.53
C ALA A 207 -0.21 -13.67 -5.75
N ALA A 208 0.77 -14.05 -4.92
CA ALA A 208 1.63 -13.13 -4.19
C ALA A 208 2.42 -12.22 -5.14
N PHE A 209 3.06 -12.79 -6.17
CA PHE A 209 3.80 -12.01 -7.15
C PHE A 209 2.90 -11.04 -7.90
N THR A 210 1.77 -11.52 -8.44
CA THR A 210 0.85 -10.69 -9.23
C THR A 210 0.28 -9.54 -8.42
N THR A 211 -0.05 -9.77 -7.14
CA THR A 211 -0.54 -8.74 -6.23
C THR A 211 0.53 -7.67 -5.98
N MET A 212 1.76 -8.07 -5.67
CA MET A 212 2.86 -7.14 -5.44
C MET A 212 3.27 -6.40 -6.72
N PHE A 213 3.27 -7.08 -7.86
CA PHE A 213 3.52 -6.47 -9.16
C PHE A 213 2.45 -5.43 -9.52
N SER A 214 1.17 -5.76 -9.27
CA SER A 214 0.06 -4.82 -9.43
C SER A 214 0.25 -3.58 -8.57
N THR A 215 0.62 -3.75 -7.30
CA THR A 215 0.87 -2.65 -6.37
C THR A 215 2.02 -1.77 -6.86
N THR A 216 3.14 -2.36 -7.30
CA THR A 216 4.27 -1.62 -7.88
C THR A 216 3.85 -0.78 -9.08
N LEU A 217 3.07 -1.36 -9.99
CA LEU A 217 2.57 -0.69 -11.19
C LEU A 217 1.58 0.42 -10.85
N THR A 218 0.68 0.17 -9.90
CA THR A 218 -0.34 1.12 -9.44
C THR A 218 0.30 2.35 -8.80
N VAL A 219 1.28 2.17 -7.90
CA VAL A 219 1.97 3.27 -7.23
C VAL A 219 2.80 4.08 -8.23
N LEU A 220 3.46 3.37 -9.17
CA LEU A 220 4.25 4.01 -10.23
C LEU A 220 3.40 4.84 -11.19
N ASP A 221 2.12 4.49 -11.41
CA ASP A 221 1.16 5.29 -12.19
C ASP A 221 0.58 6.44 -11.37
N ALA A 222 0.20 6.19 -10.14
CA ALA A 222 -0.60 7.10 -9.32
C ALA A 222 0.12 8.42 -9.00
N TYR A 223 1.34 8.37 -8.49
CA TYR A 223 2.08 9.58 -8.11
C TYR A 223 2.36 10.52 -9.28
N PRO A 224 2.87 10.05 -10.44
CA PRO A 224 3.07 10.92 -11.61
C PRO A 224 1.76 11.53 -12.12
N ARG A 225 0.66 10.79 -12.09
CA ARG A 225 -0.65 11.24 -12.54
C ARG A 225 -1.18 12.39 -11.66
N VAL A 226 -1.17 12.19 -10.35
CA VAL A 226 -1.61 13.20 -9.38
C VAL A 226 -0.71 14.44 -9.40
N LEU A 227 0.61 14.25 -9.48
CA LEU A 227 1.57 15.36 -9.57
C LEU A 227 1.41 16.15 -10.87
N GLN A 228 1.23 15.48 -12.01
CA GLN A 228 0.95 16.16 -13.29
C GLN A 228 -0.30 17.02 -13.18
N LYS A 229 -1.37 16.48 -12.58
CA LYS A 229 -2.63 17.20 -12.40
C LYS A 229 -2.46 18.41 -11.48
N ALA A 230 -1.80 18.22 -10.34
CA ALA A 230 -1.51 19.31 -9.42
C ALA A 230 -0.69 20.43 -10.10
N PHE A 231 0.30 20.04 -10.92
CA PHE A 231 1.12 21.00 -11.67
C PHE A 231 0.30 21.79 -12.69
N GLN A 232 -0.57 21.13 -13.44
CA GLN A 232 -1.47 21.77 -14.39
C GLN A 232 -2.43 22.77 -13.72
N LEU A 233 -2.90 22.44 -12.51
CA LEU A 233 -3.75 23.34 -11.72
C LEU A 233 -2.97 24.53 -11.13
N SER A 234 -1.69 24.36 -10.81
CA SER A 234 -0.83 25.41 -10.27
C SER A 234 -0.34 26.39 -11.35
N VAL A 235 -0.11 25.88 -12.56
CA VAL A 235 0.41 26.64 -13.71
C VAL A 235 -0.47 26.36 -14.94
N PRO A 236 -1.64 27.01 -15.08
CA PRO A 236 -2.60 26.72 -16.14
C PRO A 236 -2.07 26.91 -17.57
N THR A 237 -1.05 27.75 -17.74
CA THR A 237 -0.37 27.98 -19.03
C THR A 237 0.50 26.80 -19.46
N PHE A 238 0.80 25.90 -18.56
CA PHE A 238 1.69 24.77 -18.79
C PHE A 238 0.92 23.58 -19.37
N LYS A 239 0.99 23.41 -20.70
CA LYS A 239 0.30 22.34 -21.45
C LYS A 239 1.15 21.08 -21.65
N SER A 240 2.36 21.02 -21.10
CA SER A 240 3.26 19.90 -21.32
C SER A 240 2.74 18.60 -20.66
N ARG A 241 2.98 17.49 -21.34
CA ARG A 241 2.72 16.15 -20.80
C ARG A 241 3.89 15.74 -19.90
N LEU A 242 3.81 16.05 -18.61
CA LEU A 242 4.83 15.73 -17.63
C LEU A 242 4.81 14.26 -17.17
N TYR A 243 3.72 13.56 -17.41
CA TYR A 243 3.53 12.20 -16.89
C TYR A 243 4.71 11.25 -17.16
N PRO A 244 5.20 11.09 -18.41
CA PRO A 244 6.32 10.19 -18.66
C PRO A 244 7.62 10.62 -17.95
N LEU A 245 7.86 11.93 -17.85
CA LEU A 245 9.03 12.46 -17.15
C LEU A 245 8.97 12.18 -15.65
N LEU A 246 7.82 12.43 -15.03
CA LEU A 246 7.59 12.17 -13.61
C LEU A 246 7.64 10.67 -13.30
N LEU A 247 7.10 9.82 -14.20
CA LEU A 247 7.14 8.38 -14.08
C LEU A 247 8.58 7.84 -14.10
N VAL A 248 9.37 8.25 -15.10
CA VAL A 248 10.78 7.86 -15.18
C VAL A 248 11.58 8.43 -14.01
N GLY A 249 11.30 9.67 -13.61
CA GLY A 249 11.92 10.29 -12.44
C GLY A 249 11.62 9.53 -11.14
N LEU A 250 10.38 9.09 -10.96
CA LEU A 250 9.98 8.27 -9.80
C LEU A 250 10.69 6.90 -9.83
N ALA A 251 10.73 6.23 -10.99
CA ALA A 251 11.39 4.94 -11.13
C ALA A 251 12.90 5.05 -10.81
N ILE A 252 13.58 6.05 -11.34
CA ILE A 252 15.01 6.29 -11.07
C ILE A 252 15.23 6.64 -9.60
N GLY A 253 14.42 7.53 -9.02
CA GLY A 253 14.54 7.92 -7.62
C GLY A 253 14.27 6.76 -6.67
N ALA A 254 13.28 5.91 -6.97
CA ALA A 254 13.03 4.70 -6.20
C ALA A 254 14.19 3.72 -6.29
N LEU A 255 14.77 3.52 -7.48
CA LEU A 255 15.95 2.66 -7.65
C LEU A 255 17.16 3.23 -6.89
N PHE A 256 17.35 4.55 -6.88
CA PHE A 256 18.38 5.21 -6.10
C PHE A 256 18.24 4.91 -4.61
N VAL A 257 17.03 5.06 -4.05
CA VAL A 257 16.75 4.70 -2.65
C VAL A 257 17.11 3.25 -2.39
N LEU A 258 16.74 2.32 -3.29
CA LEU A 258 17.04 0.90 -3.14
C LEU A 258 18.55 0.60 -3.17
N VAL A 259 19.32 1.24 -4.01
CA VAL A 259 20.77 1.03 -4.09
C VAL A 259 21.50 1.50 -2.81
N PHE A 260 21.02 2.57 -2.18
CA PHE A 260 21.69 3.16 -1.01
C PHE A 260 21.12 2.74 0.35
N GLN A 261 19.91 2.15 0.41
CA GLN A 261 19.23 1.80 1.67
C GLN A 261 18.87 0.32 1.80
N LEU A 262 19.47 -0.57 1.00
CA LEU A 262 19.09 -1.99 0.90
C LEU A 262 19.42 -2.88 2.10
N ASP A 263 20.13 -2.39 3.11
CA ASP A 263 20.69 -3.26 4.15
C ASP A 263 19.61 -3.92 5.04
N ASN A 264 18.38 -3.36 5.11
CA ASN A 264 17.33 -3.92 5.93
C ASN A 264 15.92 -3.58 5.39
N MET A 265 15.25 -4.59 4.79
CA MET A 265 13.89 -4.44 4.27
C MET A 265 12.90 -3.94 5.34
N LYS A 266 12.98 -4.49 6.57
CA LYS A 266 12.09 -4.11 7.67
C LYS A 266 12.23 -2.62 7.99
N GLN A 267 13.46 -2.11 8.08
CA GLN A 267 13.70 -0.69 8.35
C GLN A 267 13.15 0.22 7.24
N LEU A 268 13.28 -0.20 5.98
CA LEU A 268 12.74 0.56 4.85
C LEU A 268 11.20 0.59 4.88
N VAL A 269 10.56 -0.54 5.18
CA VAL A 269 9.10 -0.62 5.34
C VAL A 269 8.64 0.23 6.53
N ASP A 270 9.27 0.09 7.69
CA ASP A 270 8.95 0.86 8.90
C ASP A 270 9.12 2.36 8.66
N PHE A 271 10.14 2.77 7.93
CA PHE A 271 10.37 4.16 7.58
C PHE A 271 9.27 4.69 6.64
N ALA A 272 8.98 3.97 5.55
CA ALA A 272 7.98 4.42 4.58
C ALA A 272 6.56 4.49 5.18
N THR A 273 6.17 3.49 5.98
CA THR A 273 4.88 3.47 6.67
C THR A 273 4.77 4.57 7.72
N SER A 274 5.86 4.84 8.45
CA SER A 274 5.92 5.93 9.42
C SER A 274 5.80 7.30 8.76
N VAL A 275 6.49 7.52 7.62
CA VAL A 275 6.35 8.77 6.85
C VAL A 275 4.92 8.94 6.36
N SER A 276 4.30 7.89 5.82
CA SER A 276 2.90 7.92 5.39
C SER A 276 1.96 8.26 6.54
N PHE A 277 2.19 7.70 7.73
CA PHE A 277 1.38 7.98 8.91
C PHE A 277 1.53 9.43 9.40
N VAL A 278 2.75 9.92 9.51
CA VAL A 278 3.04 11.29 9.99
C VAL A 278 2.52 12.36 9.01
N THR A 279 2.50 12.05 7.72
CA THR A 279 1.97 12.97 6.70
C THR A 279 0.46 12.88 6.51
N ALA A 280 -0.17 11.79 6.95
CA ALA A 280 -1.61 11.55 6.82
C ALA A 280 -2.49 12.68 7.40
N PRO A 281 -2.28 13.21 8.63
CA PRO A 281 -3.11 14.29 9.16
C PRO A 281 -3.08 15.55 8.30
N ILE A 282 -1.94 15.84 7.68
CA ILE A 282 -1.79 17.02 6.80
C ILE A 282 -2.66 16.81 5.54
N LEU A 283 -2.53 15.65 4.90
CA LEU A 283 -3.29 15.33 3.70
C LEU A 283 -4.80 15.26 4.00
N ALA A 284 -5.19 14.61 5.12
CA ALA A 284 -6.57 14.56 5.57
C ALA A 284 -7.18 15.95 5.79
N SER A 285 -6.40 16.86 6.39
CA SER A 285 -6.84 18.26 6.59
C SER A 285 -7.06 18.97 5.26
N LEU A 286 -6.14 18.78 4.29
CA LEU A 286 -6.29 19.38 2.95
C LEU A 286 -7.54 18.86 2.24
N ILE A 287 -7.81 17.57 2.30
CA ILE A 287 -9.02 16.95 1.72
C ILE A 287 -10.27 17.50 2.42
N TYR A 288 -10.27 17.56 3.74
CA TYR A 288 -11.40 18.10 4.52
C TYR A 288 -11.73 19.54 4.16
N PHE A 289 -10.71 20.40 4.04
CA PHE A 289 -10.89 21.80 3.62
C PHE A 289 -11.48 21.93 2.21
N VAL A 290 -11.07 21.06 1.28
CA VAL A 290 -11.63 21.06 -0.07
C VAL A 290 -13.09 20.64 -0.04
N VAL A 291 -13.41 19.54 0.65
CA VAL A 291 -14.80 19.02 0.75
C VAL A 291 -15.72 19.99 1.45
N GLN A 292 -15.25 20.71 2.48
CA GLN A 292 -16.07 21.74 3.15
C GLN A 292 -16.43 22.93 2.25
N LYS A 293 -15.60 23.24 1.25
CA LYS A 293 -15.87 24.34 0.31
C LYS A 293 -16.75 23.92 -0.86
N ASP A 294 -16.99 22.62 -1.02
CA ASP A 294 -17.86 22.12 -2.07
C ASP A 294 -19.32 22.49 -1.74
N THR A 295 -19.96 23.18 -2.69
CA THR A 295 -21.36 23.59 -2.57
C THR A 295 -22.33 22.52 -3.07
N VAL A 296 -21.82 21.49 -3.74
CA VAL A 296 -22.63 20.43 -4.37
C VAL A 296 -22.96 19.32 -3.37
N GLN A 297 -22.05 19.02 -2.46
CA GLN A 297 -22.24 17.97 -1.45
C GLN A 297 -21.84 18.48 -0.06
N LEU A 298 -22.84 18.89 0.72
CA LEU A 298 -22.62 19.30 2.10
C LEU A 298 -22.49 18.09 3.00
N LEU A 299 -21.40 18.04 3.78
CA LEU A 299 -21.24 17.05 4.84
C LEU A 299 -22.34 17.20 5.90
N SER A 300 -22.93 16.10 6.29
CA SER A 300 -23.83 16.05 7.44
C SER A 300 -23.09 16.40 8.73
N ASN A 301 -23.81 16.80 9.76
CA ASN A 301 -23.20 17.11 11.07
C ASN A 301 -22.45 15.90 11.65
N LEU A 302 -22.98 14.68 11.47
CA LEU A 302 -22.34 13.46 11.92
C LEU A 302 -21.01 13.24 11.20
N GLU A 303 -20.96 13.37 9.86
CA GLU A 303 -19.74 13.23 9.07
C GLU A 303 -18.68 14.25 9.48
N LYS A 304 -19.07 15.50 9.75
CA LYS A 304 -18.16 16.53 10.27
C LYS A 304 -17.56 16.14 11.61
N HIS A 305 -18.37 15.65 12.57
CA HIS A 305 -17.87 15.25 13.88
C HIS A 305 -16.93 14.04 13.78
N ILE A 306 -17.28 13.02 12.96
CA ILE A 306 -16.43 11.86 12.74
C ILE A 306 -15.10 12.28 12.11
N THR A 307 -15.13 13.17 11.11
CA THR A 307 -13.91 13.66 10.45
C THR A 307 -13.04 14.46 11.40
N CYS A 308 -13.63 15.37 12.21
CA CYS A 308 -12.88 16.12 13.21
C CYS A 308 -12.24 15.20 14.26
N PHE A 309 -12.96 14.19 14.73
CA PHE A 309 -12.43 13.19 15.65
C PHE A 309 -11.28 12.41 15.02
N GLY A 310 -11.42 11.95 13.77
CA GLY A 310 -10.37 11.27 13.02
C GLY A 310 -9.12 12.15 12.83
N LEU A 311 -9.30 13.42 12.48
CA LEU A 311 -8.19 14.38 12.37
C LEU A 311 -7.49 14.58 13.72
N PHE A 312 -8.25 14.77 14.80
CA PHE A 312 -7.68 14.87 16.15
C PHE A 312 -6.85 13.63 16.50
N PHE A 313 -7.40 12.43 16.25
CA PHE A 313 -6.69 11.17 16.47
C PHE A 313 -5.39 11.10 15.68
N LEU A 314 -5.42 11.39 14.37
CA LEU A 314 -4.24 11.36 13.52
C LEU A 314 -3.15 12.32 13.99
N TYR A 315 -3.52 13.58 14.35
CA TYR A 315 -2.56 14.56 14.86
C TYR A 315 -1.99 14.14 16.21
N ALA A 316 -2.85 13.75 17.16
CA ALA A 316 -2.43 13.36 18.50
C ALA A 316 -1.47 12.15 18.45
N PHE A 317 -1.80 11.14 17.64
CA PHE A 317 -0.97 9.95 17.50
C PHE A 317 0.33 10.21 16.74
N SER A 318 0.31 11.06 15.72
CA SER A 318 1.53 11.47 15.01
C SER A 318 2.48 12.26 15.89
N LEU A 319 1.97 13.18 16.71
CA LEU A 319 2.76 13.92 17.68
C LEU A 319 3.34 13.01 18.76
N TYR A 320 2.53 12.07 19.27
CA TYR A 320 2.99 11.07 20.24
C TYR A 320 4.11 10.19 19.66
N TYR A 321 3.97 9.76 18.40
CA TYR A 321 5.03 9.00 17.72
C TYR A 321 6.34 9.79 17.60
N ILE A 322 6.25 11.05 17.15
CA ILE A 322 7.44 11.91 17.02
C ILE A 322 8.11 12.07 18.38
N TRP A 323 7.31 12.33 19.41
CA TRP A 323 7.82 12.45 20.78
C TRP A 323 8.49 11.15 21.26
N ALA A 324 7.83 10.00 21.13
CA ALA A 324 8.36 8.69 21.56
C ALA A 324 9.60 8.23 20.78
N LYS A 325 9.82 8.77 19.58
CA LYS A 325 10.99 8.43 18.77
C LYS A 325 12.22 9.27 19.10
N TRP A 326 12.03 10.51 19.57
CA TRP A 326 13.11 11.46 19.77
C TRP A 326 13.42 11.76 21.24
N PHE A 327 12.51 11.41 22.12
CA PHE A 327 12.62 11.57 23.58
C PHE A 327 12.32 10.27 24.32
#